data_73591e471de8ae0696cfbfcd4ff55f88
#
_entry.id   73591e471de8ae0696cfbfcd4ff55f88
#
_cell.length_a   1.000
_cell.length_b   1.000
_cell.length_c   1.000
_cell.angle_alpha   90.00
_cell.angle_beta   90.00
_cell.angle_gamma   90.00
#
_symmetry.space_group_name_H-M   'P 1'
#
loop_
_entity.id
_entity.type
_entity.pdbx_description
1 polymer ?
#
loop_
_entity_poly.entity_id
_entity_poly.type
_entity_poly.pdbx_seq_one_letter_code
_entity_poly.pdbx_strand_id
1 'polypeptide(L)'
;MDANQSMAEAMRALARGSFGEAEALCRRALEQTPDHFPAAMLLGDLLLKAGRLDDALAAYRIAAKAVPGHALPFTRDALIRFRRRFGNAPAAVPSPSGVRRLQMTSLGVNGRFGNQLLQYAFVRLYANEHGLTAELPDWIGRDLFGLNDPFPSVRLQTLDESQADFFASLNRRTPQILADLDVSGYFCGPTRGWGSRKDEFRALFTPSQKIAPLLGAALSKLRAVGGTIVALHLRRGDFGQGRFWIAPSAWYLAWLGEIWPLLARPVLYVASDDPSTLAEFARFDPWSAERLAVDVPGAEFIVDHHILRNADHLAISNSTFSFTAAMLNQHAQSFARPEQAAQRLASFDPWNAEVLLN
;
A
#
# COMPACT_ATOMS: atom_id res chain seq x y z
N MET A 1 -40.20 -0.45 -3.45
CA MET A 1 -38.99 -0.76 -2.62
C MET A 1 -37.98 0.33 -2.96
N ASP A 2 -37.52 1.09 -1.99
CA ASP A 2 -36.51 2.13 -2.23
C ASP A 2 -35.07 1.54 -2.36
N ALA A 3 -34.10 2.37 -2.73
CA ALA A 3 -32.71 1.93 -2.96
C ALA A 3 -32.10 1.29 -1.70
N ASN A 4 -32.37 1.84 -0.52
CA ASN A 4 -31.87 1.30 0.75
C ASN A 4 -32.48 -0.06 1.09
N GLN A 5 -33.78 -0.23 0.83
CA GLN A 5 -34.46 -1.52 1.00
C GLN A 5 -33.91 -2.57 0.02
N SER A 6 -33.72 -2.19 -1.25
CA SER A 6 -33.12 -3.07 -2.27
C SER A 6 -31.68 -3.47 -1.84
N MET A 7 -30.90 -2.54 -1.29
CA MET A 7 -29.55 -2.82 -0.78
C MET A 7 -29.56 -3.77 0.42
N ALA A 8 -30.49 -3.56 1.39
CA ALA A 8 -30.62 -4.44 2.54
C ALA A 8 -31.00 -5.88 2.15
N GLU A 9 -31.85 -6.05 1.12
CA GLU A 9 -32.18 -7.35 0.56
C GLU A 9 -31.01 -7.97 -0.21
N ALA A 10 -30.23 -7.16 -0.95
CA ALA A 10 -29.02 -7.63 -1.62
C ALA A 10 -28.02 -8.23 -0.61
N MET A 11 -27.83 -7.57 0.54
CA MET A 11 -26.98 -8.11 1.62
C MET A 11 -27.52 -9.42 2.19
N ARG A 12 -28.83 -9.56 2.33
CA ARG A 12 -29.46 -10.82 2.77
C ARG A 12 -29.30 -11.93 1.73
N ALA A 13 -29.48 -11.62 0.44
CA ALA A 13 -29.25 -12.56 -0.64
C ALA A 13 -27.79 -13.02 -0.68
N LEU A 14 -26.84 -12.09 -0.50
CA LEU A 14 -25.42 -12.40 -0.41
C LEU A 14 -25.11 -13.35 0.76
N ALA A 15 -25.69 -13.10 1.94
CA ALA A 15 -25.53 -13.96 3.12
C ALA A 15 -26.06 -15.39 2.91
N ARG A 16 -27.04 -15.58 2.03
CA ARG A 16 -27.55 -16.90 1.61
C ARG A 16 -26.77 -17.53 0.46
N GLY A 17 -25.73 -16.85 -0.06
CA GLY A 17 -24.98 -17.31 -1.24
C GLY A 17 -25.70 -17.10 -2.58
N SER A 18 -26.83 -16.36 -2.62
CA SER A 18 -27.61 -16.07 -3.81
C SER A 18 -27.01 -14.89 -4.60
N PHE A 19 -25.84 -15.08 -5.22
CA PHE A 19 -25.08 -14.00 -5.86
C PHE A 19 -25.85 -13.32 -7.01
N GLY A 20 -26.58 -14.07 -7.84
CA GLY A 20 -27.39 -13.51 -8.93
C GLY A 20 -28.56 -12.65 -8.44
N GLU A 21 -29.22 -13.04 -7.35
CA GLU A 21 -30.25 -12.23 -6.71
C GLU A 21 -29.68 -10.95 -6.11
N ALA A 22 -28.51 -11.05 -5.45
CA ALA A 22 -27.82 -9.90 -4.90
C ALA A 22 -27.42 -8.91 -6.01
N GLU A 23 -26.91 -9.38 -7.16
CA GLU A 23 -26.61 -8.55 -8.33
C GLU A 23 -27.84 -7.81 -8.85
N ALA A 24 -28.97 -8.53 -9.04
CA ALA A 24 -30.21 -7.92 -9.53
C ALA A 24 -30.73 -6.82 -8.58
N LEU A 25 -30.65 -7.05 -7.29
CA LEU A 25 -31.08 -6.08 -6.27
C LEU A 25 -30.15 -4.85 -6.21
N CYS A 26 -28.84 -5.02 -6.40
CA CYS A 26 -27.93 -3.89 -6.52
C CYS A 26 -28.23 -3.03 -7.76
N ARG A 27 -28.51 -3.66 -8.92
CA ARG A 27 -28.90 -2.95 -10.16
C ARG A 27 -30.19 -2.16 -9.92
N ARG A 28 -31.18 -2.77 -9.30
CA ARG A 28 -32.44 -2.12 -8.96
C ARG A 28 -32.24 -0.92 -8.01
N ALA A 29 -31.35 -1.02 -7.04
CA ALA A 29 -31.00 0.11 -6.18
C ALA A 29 -30.38 1.26 -6.97
N LEU A 30 -29.54 0.98 -7.97
CA LEU A 30 -28.92 1.98 -8.84
C LEU A 30 -29.90 2.58 -9.86
N GLU A 31 -30.92 1.85 -10.30
CA GLU A 31 -32.01 2.39 -11.10
C GLU A 31 -32.83 3.43 -10.33
N GLN A 32 -33.01 3.23 -9.04
CA GLN A 32 -33.73 4.16 -8.15
C GLN A 32 -32.90 5.34 -7.69
N THR A 33 -31.61 5.11 -7.43
CA THR A 33 -30.64 6.09 -6.97
C THR A 33 -29.31 5.83 -7.71
N PRO A 34 -29.06 6.50 -8.84
CA PRO A 34 -27.92 6.23 -9.71
C PRO A 34 -26.54 6.40 -9.07
N ASP A 35 -26.46 7.17 -8.00
CA ASP A 35 -25.26 7.44 -7.22
C ASP A 35 -25.25 6.73 -5.84
N HIS A 36 -26.01 5.62 -5.69
CA HIS A 36 -26.06 4.86 -4.46
C HIS A 36 -24.73 4.10 -4.23
N PHE A 37 -23.80 4.72 -3.49
CA PHE A 37 -22.44 4.21 -3.27
C PHE A 37 -22.38 2.75 -2.79
N PRO A 38 -23.14 2.31 -1.74
CA PRO A 38 -23.08 0.91 -1.28
C PRO A 38 -23.50 -0.09 -2.35
N ALA A 39 -24.54 0.21 -3.14
CA ALA A 39 -24.99 -0.68 -4.20
C ALA A 39 -23.98 -0.76 -5.35
N ALA A 40 -23.38 0.36 -5.73
CA ALA A 40 -22.35 0.39 -6.77
C ALA A 40 -21.10 -0.41 -6.34
N MET A 41 -20.67 -0.28 -5.09
CA MET A 41 -19.54 -1.04 -4.55
C MET A 41 -19.83 -2.55 -4.51
N LEU A 42 -20.98 -2.94 -3.94
CA LEU A 42 -21.36 -4.37 -3.86
C LEU A 42 -21.54 -4.98 -5.26
N LEU A 43 -22.16 -4.25 -6.19
CA LEU A 43 -22.30 -4.69 -7.57
C LEU A 43 -20.93 -4.93 -8.21
N GLY A 44 -20.00 -4.00 -8.02
CA GLY A 44 -18.62 -4.12 -8.52
C GLY A 44 -17.92 -5.36 -7.95
N ASP A 45 -18.02 -5.60 -6.64
CA ASP A 45 -17.40 -6.76 -5.99
C ASP A 45 -18.02 -8.10 -6.47
N LEU A 46 -19.32 -8.16 -6.68
CA LEU A 46 -20.01 -9.34 -7.25
C LEU A 46 -19.57 -9.63 -8.68
N LEU A 47 -19.49 -8.58 -9.51
CA LEU A 47 -19.06 -8.68 -10.91
C LEU A 47 -17.58 -9.06 -11.02
N LEU A 48 -16.73 -8.50 -10.17
CA LEU A 48 -15.31 -8.85 -10.09
C LEU A 48 -15.14 -10.34 -9.72
N LYS A 49 -15.89 -10.82 -8.73
CA LYS A 49 -15.89 -12.22 -8.32
C LYS A 49 -16.38 -13.15 -9.45
N ALA A 50 -17.34 -12.68 -10.26
CA ALA A 50 -17.83 -13.40 -11.44
C ALA A 50 -16.90 -13.31 -12.67
N GLY A 51 -15.75 -12.61 -12.58
CA GLY A 51 -14.82 -12.40 -13.68
C GLY A 51 -15.29 -11.40 -14.74
N ARG A 52 -16.38 -10.68 -14.50
CA ARG A 52 -16.98 -9.67 -15.40
C ARG A 52 -16.28 -8.32 -15.19
N LEU A 53 -15.04 -8.23 -15.61
CA LEU A 53 -14.13 -7.12 -15.26
C LEU A 53 -14.60 -5.76 -15.78
N ASP A 54 -15.16 -5.70 -17.00
CA ASP A 54 -15.62 -4.41 -17.58
C ASP A 54 -16.84 -3.87 -16.84
N ASP A 55 -17.77 -4.74 -16.52
CA ASP A 55 -18.96 -4.38 -15.76
C ASP A 55 -18.60 -3.96 -14.33
N ALA A 56 -17.62 -4.66 -13.71
CA ALA A 56 -17.11 -4.30 -12.38
C ALA A 56 -16.48 -2.90 -12.39
N LEU A 57 -15.66 -2.58 -13.40
CA LEU A 57 -15.10 -1.24 -13.57
C LEU A 57 -16.17 -0.17 -13.72
N ALA A 58 -17.24 -0.44 -14.49
CA ALA A 58 -18.34 0.49 -14.64
C ALA A 58 -19.03 0.76 -13.29
N ALA A 59 -19.26 -0.27 -12.49
CA ALA A 59 -19.85 -0.13 -11.15
C ALA A 59 -18.95 0.67 -10.20
N TYR A 60 -17.64 0.41 -10.17
CA TYR A 60 -16.72 1.17 -9.32
C TYR A 60 -16.57 2.64 -9.75
N ARG A 61 -16.70 2.95 -11.05
CA ARG A 61 -16.75 4.34 -11.52
C ARG A 61 -18.00 5.09 -11.03
N ILE A 62 -19.13 4.41 -10.94
CA ILE A 62 -20.33 4.96 -10.30
C ILE A 62 -20.04 5.27 -8.83
N ALA A 63 -19.46 4.33 -8.09
CA ALA A 63 -19.09 4.53 -6.68
C ALA A 63 -18.09 5.67 -6.50
N ALA A 64 -17.06 5.78 -7.35
CA ALA A 64 -16.08 6.86 -7.31
C ALA A 64 -16.69 8.25 -7.54
N LYS A 65 -17.72 8.35 -8.38
CA LYS A 65 -18.48 9.59 -8.60
C LYS A 65 -19.40 9.90 -7.43
N ALA A 66 -20.03 8.88 -6.85
CA ALA A 66 -20.96 9.04 -5.72
C ALA A 66 -20.26 9.59 -4.47
N VAL A 67 -19.05 9.11 -4.17
CA VAL A 67 -18.25 9.57 -3.03
C VAL A 67 -16.82 9.89 -3.50
N PRO A 68 -16.58 11.11 -4.01
CA PRO A 68 -15.25 11.54 -4.46
C PRO A 68 -14.24 11.45 -3.32
N GLY A 69 -13.07 10.88 -3.59
CA GLY A 69 -11.99 10.71 -2.60
C GLY A 69 -12.09 9.44 -1.76
N HIS A 70 -13.14 8.65 -1.85
CA HIS A 70 -13.19 7.33 -1.19
C HIS A 70 -12.20 6.36 -1.85
N ALA A 71 -11.26 5.79 -1.08
CA ALA A 71 -10.14 5.01 -1.63
C ALA A 71 -10.55 3.71 -2.33
N LEU A 72 -11.60 3.01 -1.86
CA LEU A 72 -11.97 1.67 -2.33
C LEU A 72 -12.24 1.57 -3.83
N PRO A 73 -13.07 2.43 -4.47
CA PRO A 73 -13.33 2.32 -5.89
C PRO A 73 -12.04 2.42 -6.73
N PHE A 74 -11.13 3.31 -6.33
CA PHE A 74 -9.84 3.49 -7.02
C PHE A 74 -8.93 2.27 -6.82
N THR A 75 -8.92 1.69 -5.63
CA THR A 75 -8.15 0.47 -5.33
C THR A 75 -8.65 -0.72 -6.16
N ARG A 76 -9.97 -0.85 -6.33
CA ARG A 76 -10.57 -1.91 -7.14
C ARG A 76 -10.33 -1.71 -8.64
N ASP A 77 -10.46 -0.49 -9.15
CA ASP A 77 -10.10 -0.14 -10.53
C ASP A 77 -8.63 -0.49 -10.82
N ALA A 78 -7.73 -0.08 -9.94
CA ALA A 78 -6.31 -0.37 -10.03
C ALA A 78 -6.03 -1.87 -10.10
N LEU A 79 -6.64 -2.65 -9.22
CA LEU A 79 -6.52 -4.11 -9.18
C LEU A 79 -6.97 -4.78 -10.48
N ILE A 80 -8.10 -4.32 -11.05
CA ILE A 80 -8.61 -4.84 -12.32
C ILE A 80 -7.67 -4.50 -13.48
N ARG A 81 -7.18 -3.25 -13.56
CA ARG A 81 -6.23 -2.84 -14.60
C ARG A 81 -4.95 -3.66 -14.54
N PHE A 82 -4.44 -3.91 -13.34
CA PHE A 82 -3.28 -4.76 -13.13
C PHE A 82 -3.54 -6.19 -13.62
N ARG A 83 -4.63 -6.80 -13.17
CA ARG A 83 -4.96 -8.20 -13.50
C ARG A 83 -5.28 -8.43 -14.98
N ARG A 84 -5.79 -7.44 -15.68
CA ARG A 84 -5.93 -7.49 -17.14
C ARG A 84 -4.60 -7.64 -17.86
N ARG A 85 -3.57 -6.97 -17.37
CA ARG A 85 -2.24 -6.96 -18.00
C ARG A 85 -1.39 -8.15 -17.59
N PHE A 86 -1.46 -8.55 -16.33
CA PHE A 86 -0.53 -9.51 -15.72
C PHE A 86 -1.19 -10.82 -15.25
N GLY A 87 -2.51 -10.94 -15.35
CA GLY A 87 -3.28 -12.06 -14.81
C GLY A 87 -3.46 -11.98 -13.29
N ASN A 88 -4.33 -12.84 -12.76
CA ASN A 88 -4.71 -12.86 -11.34
C ASN A 88 -3.55 -13.22 -10.42
N ALA A 89 -3.63 -12.80 -9.15
CA ALA A 89 -2.79 -13.28 -8.06
C ALA A 89 -2.82 -14.81 -7.94
N PRO A 90 -1.86 -15.43 -7.25
CA PRO A 90 -1.96 -16.84 -6.89
C PRO A 90 -3.29 -17.13 -6.16
N ALA A 91 -3.82 -18.32 -6.38
CA ALA A 91 -5.02 -18.75 -5.64
C ALA A 91 -4.73 -18.71 -4.13
N ALA A 92 -5.70 -18.21 -3.37
CA ALA A 92 -5.61 -18.28 -1.92
C ALA A 92 -5.58 -19.73 -1.46
N VAL A 93 -4.70 -20.05 -0.51
CA VAL A 93 -4.73 -21.38 0.11
C VAL A 93 -5.92 -21.47 1.06
N PRO A 94 -6.50 -22.67 1.27
CA PRO A 94 -7.56 -22.85 2.25
C PRO A 94 -7.01 -22.67 3.67
N SER A 95 -7.83 -22.13 4.58
CA SER A 95 -7.47 -22.05 6.00
C SER A 95 -7.34 -23.44 6.60
N PRO A 96 -6.25 -23.76 7.30
CA PRO A 96 -6.07 -25.04 7.97
C PRO A 96 -7.15 -25.27 9.04
N SER A 97 -7.63 -26.50 9.18
CA SER A 97 -8.55 -26.88 10.25
C SER A 97 -7.85 -26.93 11.60
N GLY A 98 -8.51 -26.51 12.67
CA GLY A 98 -8.00 -26.60 14.04
C GLY A 98 -6.92 -25.58 14.40
N VAL A 99 -6.55 -24.67 13.50
CA VAL A 99 -5.60 -23.58 13.77
C VAL A 99 -6.37 -22.31 14.06
N ARG A 100 -5.97 -21.59 15.12
CA ARG A 100 -6.53 -20.27 15.44
C ARG A 100 -6.13 -19.24 14.37
N ARG A 101 -6.91 -18.20 14.22
CA ARG A 101 -6.80 -17.22 13.13
C ARG A 101 -6.43 -15.85 13.65
N LEU A 102 -5.85 -15.06 12.77
CA LEU A 102 -5.74 -13.60 12.89
C LEU A 102 -6.23 -13.00 11.58
N GLN A 103 -7.24 -12.16 11.62
CA GLN A 103 -7.77 -11.49 10.44
C GLN A 103 -7.44 -10.01 10.43
N MET A 104 -7.43 -9.42 9.25
CA MET A 104 -7.47 -7.98 9.04
C MET A 104 -8.35 -7.71 7.80
N THR A 105 -9.66 -7.69 7.98
CA THR A 105 -10.62 -7.48 6.89
C THR A 105 -10.57 -6.05 6.34
N SER A 106 -10.00 -5.11 7.08
CA SER A 106 -9.78 -3.72 6.67
C SER A 106 -8.53 -3.49 5.80
N LEU A 107 -7.70 -4.52 5.55
CA LEU A 107 -6.53 -4.39 4.68
C LEU A 107 -6.95 -3.99 3.24
N GLY A 108 -6.31 -2.97 2.69
CA GLY A 108 -6.67 -2.42 1.38
C GLY A 108 -7.77 -1.36 1.42
N VAL A 109 -8.41 -1.15 2.58
CA VAL A 109 -9.44 -0.12 2.81
C VAL A 109 -8.83 1.10 3.48
N ASN A 110 -8.04 0.90 4.53
CA ASN A 110 -7.46 1.95 5.35
C ASN A 110 -6.09 2.37 4.81
N GLY A 111 -6.01 3.61 4.35
CA GLY A 111 -4.76 4.18 3.85
C GLY A 111 -4.33 3.67 2.47
N ARG A 112 -3.20 4.20 1.99
CA ARG A 112 -2.61 3.86 0.69
C ARG A 112 -1.54 2.79 0.85
N PHE A 113 -0.84 2.48 -0.26
CA PHE A 113 0.08 1.36 -0.39
C PHE A 113 1.09 1.23 0.77
N GLY A 114 1.75 2.31 1.18
CA GLY A 114 2.69 2.26 2.31
C GLY A 114 2.06 1.78 3.63
N ASN A 115 0.83 2.25 3.92
CA ASN A 115 0.07 1.77 5.08
C ASN A 115 -0.27 0.27 4.94
N GLN A 116 -0.69 -0.15 3.76
CA GLN A 116 -1.05 -1.55 3.49
C GLN A 116 0.15 -2.49 3.67
N LEU A 117 1.38 -2.05 3.36
CA LEU A 117 2.59 -2.84 3.64
C LEU A 117 2.80 -3.03 5.15
N LEU A 118 2.64 -1.98 5.95
CA LEU A 118 2.77 -2.08 7.42
C LEU A 118 1.68 -2.97 8.02
N GLN A 119 0.44 -2.79 7.59
CA GLN A 119 -0.71 -3.59 8.00
C GLN A 119 -0.49 -5.09 7.71
N TYR A 120 -0.14 -5.39 6.46
CA TYR A 120 0.13 -6.77 6.03
C TYR A 120 1.28 -7.38 6.82
N ALA A 121 2.39 -6.66 6.95
CA ALA A 121 3.56 -7.13 7.68
C ALA A 121 3.23 -7.43 9.14
N PHE A 122 2.46 -6.55 9.80
CA PHE A 122 2.07 -6.78 11.19
C PHE A 122 1.32 -8.11 11.34
N VAL A 123 0.25 -8.30 10.56
CA VAL A 123 -0.57 -9.51 10.64
C VAL A 123 0.25 -10.77 10.36
N ARG A 124 1.09 -10.74 9.31
CA ARG A 124 1.90 -11.90 8.93
C ARG A 124 2.96 -12.25 9.96
N LEU A 125 3.70 -11.26 10.45
CA LEU A 125 4.75 -11.48 11.44
C LEU A 125 4.16 -11.92 12.79
N TYR A 126 3.03 -11.33 13.18
CA TYR A 126 2.33 -11.78 14.39
C TYR A 126 1.80 -13.21 14.26
N ALA A 127 1.15 -13.52 13.15
CA ALA A 127 0.63 -14.86 12.91
C ALA A 127 1.75 -15.91 12.89
N ASN A 128 2.88 -15.61 12.25
CA ASN A 128 4.06 -16.49 12.24
C ASN A 128 4.62 -16.74 13.63
N GLU A 129 4.77 -15.67 14.45
CA GLU A 129 5.30 -15.78 15.82
C GLU A 129 4.43 -16.65 16.71
N HIS A 130 3.11 -16.54 16.56
CA HIS A 130 2.15 -17.17 17.46
C HIS A 130 1.49 -18.44 16.89
N GLY A 131 1.96 -18.94 15.74
CA GLY A 131 1.41 -20.13 15.11
C GLY A 131 -0.05 -19.99 14.69
N LEU A 132 -0.47 -18.78 14.25
CA LEU A 132 -1.80 -18.47 13.79
C LEU A 132 -1.88 -18.54 12.25
N THR A 133 -3.07 -18.72 11.73
CA THR A 133 -3.35 -18.54 10.31
C THR A 133 -3.74 -17.07 10.06
N ALA A 134 -2.95 -16.35 9.25
CA ALA A 134 -3.33 -15.03 8.77
C ALA A 134 -4.38 -15.17 7.66
N GLU A 135 -5.57 -14.61 7.86
CA GLU A 135 -6.64 -14.57 6.85
C GLU A 135 -6.85 -13.13 6.41
N LEU A 136 -6.62 -12.84 5.13
CA LEU A 136 -6.52 -11.49 4.59
C LEU A 136 -7.37 -11.32 3.33
N PRO A 137 -8.00 -10.15 3.11
CA PRO A 137 -8.83 -9.90 1.94
C PRO A 137 -7.98 -9.79 0.67
N ASP A 138 -8.69 -9.63 -0.44
CA ASP A 138 -8.06 -9.35 -1.73
C ASP A 138 -7.55 -7.90 -1.79
N TRP A 139 -6.26 -7.72 -2.09
CA TRP A 139 -5.60 -6.43 -2.20
C TRP A 139 -4.44 -6.50 -3.21
N ILE A 140 -4.00 -5.34 -3.70
CA ILE A 140 -2.99 -5.26 -4.77
C ILE A 140 -1.66 -5.96 -4.42
N GLY A 141 -1.27 -6.00 -3.15
CA GLY A 141 -0.05 -6.67 -2.72
C GLY A 141 -0.02 -8.17 -2.99
N ARG A 142 -1.19 -8.84 -3.05
CA ARG A 142 -1.25 -10.25 -3.45
C ARG A 142 -0.68 -10.46 -4.85
N ASP A 143 -1.01 -9.57 -5.76
CA ASP A 143 -0.55 -9.61 -7.15
C ASP A 143 0.91 -9.15 -7.26
N LEU A 144 1.27 -8.08 -6.56
CA LEU A 144 2.61 -7.49 -6.63
C LEU A 144 3.68 -8.39 -6.02
N PHE A 145 3.36 -9.14 -4.97
CA PHE A 145 4.32 -9.96 -4.23
C PHE A 145 4.05 -11.46 -4.33
N GLY A 146 3.04 -11.86 -5.11
CA GLY A 146 2.72 -13.27 -5.30
C GLY A 146 2.19 -13.97 -4.04
N LEU A 147 1.44 -13.26 -3.21
CA LEU A 147 0.95 -13.75 -1.92
C LEU A 147 -0.29 -14.63 -2.11
N ASN A 148 -0.42 -15.66 -1.28
CA ASN A 148 -1.49 -16.66 -1.38
C ASN A 148 -2.23 -16.91 -0.05
N ASP A 149 -2.17 -15.96 0.89
CA ASP A 149 -2.84 -16.07 2.18
C ASP A 149 -4.33 -16.45 2.04
N PRO A 150 -4.89 -17.23 2.97
CA PRO A 150 -6.30 -17.54 3.01
C PRO A 150 -7.17 -16.28 3.05
N PHE A 151 -8.34 -16.35 2.45
CA PHE A 151 -9.36 -15.31 2.63
C PHE A 151 -10.06 -15.47 3.98
N PRO A 152 -10.59 -14.37 4.56
CA PRO A 152 -11.44 -14.45 5.76
C PRO A 152 -12.57 -15.44 5.57
N SER A 153 -12.63 -16.46 6.43
CA SER A 153 -13.55 -17.59 6.31
C SER A 153 -14.71 -17.51 7.30
N VAL A 154 -14.56 -16.73 8.36
CA VAL A 154 -15.57 -16.51 9.42
C VAL A 154 -15.57 -15.04 9.82
N ARG A 155 -16.65 -14.59 10.45
CA ARG A 155 -16.70 -13.26 11.06
C ARG A 155 -16.13 -13.33 12.48
N LEU A 156 -15.07 -12.56 12.74
CA LEU A 156 -14.46 -12.41 14.06
C LEU A 156 -14.79 -11.06 14.69
N GLN A 157 -14.56 -10.95 15.99
CA GLN A 157 -14.67 -9.69 16.70
C GLN A 157 -13.53 -8.77 16.27
N THR A 158 -13.85 -7.53 15.92
CA THR A 158 -12.85 -6.52 15.55
C THR A 158 -12.22 -5.92 16.80
N LEU A 159 -10.89 -5.79 16.78
CA LEU A 159 -10.10 -5.07 17.79
C LEU A 159 -9.26 -3.99 17.08
N ASP A 160 -9.48 -2.72 17.45
CA ASP A 160 -8.74 -1.59 16.89
C ASP A 160 -7.40 -1.36 17.61
N GLU A 161 -6.37 -0.91 16.87
CA GLU A 161 -5.02 -0.69 17.41
C GLU A 161 -4.96 0.32 18.56
N SER A 162 -5.97 1.20 18.68
CA SER A 162 -6.07 2.13 19.81
C SER A 162 -6.49 1.46 21.12
N GLN A 163 -6.99 0.22 21.07
CA GLN A 163 -7.51 -0.53 22.21
C GLN A 163 -6.47 -1.43 22.87
N ALA A 164 -5.31 -1.67 22.23
CA ALA A 164 -4.26 -2.53 22.76
C ALA A 164 -2.89 -2.17 22.18
N ASP A 165 -1.82 -2.40 22.97
CA ASP A 165 -0.45 -2.26 22.49
C ASP A 165 -0.05 -3.49 21.65
N PHE A 166 -0.40 -3.45 20.37
CA PHE A 166 -0.14 -4.56 19.46
C PHE A 166 1.35 -4.79 19.22
N PHE A 167 2.17 -3.71 19.17
CA PHE A 167 3.62 -3.85 18.99
C PHE A 167 4.32 -4.47 20.19
N ALA A 168 3.84 -4.18 21.43
CA ALA A 168 4.35 -4.88 22.60
C ALA A 168 4.04 -6.38 22.53
N SER A 169 2.92 -6.79 21.94
CA SER A 169 2.55 -8.19 21.79
C SER A 169 3.30 -8.90 20.67
N LEU A 170 3.76 -8.20 19.63
CA LEU A 170 4.50 -8.77 18.50
C LEU A 170 5.82 -9.45 18.93
N ASN A 171 6.49 -8.88 19.93
CA ASN A 171 7.81 -9.34 20.38
C ASN A 171 7.79 -10.09 21.73
N ARG A 172 6.63 -10.26 22.33
CA ARG A 172 6.49 -10.98 23.60
C ARG A 172 6.13 -12.43 23.34
N ARG A 173 6.77 -13.35 24.07
CA ARG A 173 6.32 -14.74 24.22
C ARG A 173 5.08 -14.85 25.15
N THR A 174 4.22 -13.84 25.12
CA THR A 174 2.99 -13.78 25.90
C THR A 174 1.88 -14.57 25.21
N PRO A 175 0.85 -15.01 25.92
CA PRO A 175 -0.28 -15.71 25.30
C PRO A 175 -0.86 -14.95 24.11
N GLN A 176 -1.36 -15.69 23.15
CA GLN A 176 -1.92 -15.29 21.85
C GLN A 176 -3.12 -14.34 22.01
N ILE A 177 -2.88 -13.10 22.44
CA ILE A 177 -3.95 -12.14 22.77
C ILE A 177 -4.76 -11.72 21.55
N LEU A 178 -4.17 -11.77 20.35
CA LEU A 178 -4.86 -11.40 19.10
C LEU A 178 -5.45 -12.61 18.35
N ALA A 179 -5.34 -13.82 18.89
CA ALA A 179 -5.86 -15.01 18.24
C ALA A 179 -7.39 -15.01 18.22
N ASP A 180 -7.96 -15.36 17.06
CA ASP A 180 -9.39 -15.34 16.74
C ASP A 180 -10.01 -13.93 16.81
N LEU A 181 -9.23 -12.92 16.41
CA LEU A 181 -9.66 -11.54 16.29
C LEU A 181 -9.46 -11.03 14.84
N ASP A 182 -10.27 -10.03 14.47
CA ASP A 182 -10.12 -9.20 13.29
C ASP A 182 -9.50 -7.87 13.70
N VAL A 183 -8.20 -7.69 13.47
CA VAL A 183 -7.50 -6.46 13.88
C VAL A 183 -7.70 -5.34 12.88
N SER A 184 -7.79 -4.11 13.38
CA SER A 184 -7.95 -2.90 12.57
C SER A 184 -6.94 -1.85 13.02
N GLY A 185 -6.34 -1.12 12.08
CA GLY A 185 -5.41 -0.04 12.37
C GLY A 185 -4.49 0.27 11.21
N TYR A 186 -3.58 1.22 11.42
CA TYR A 186 -2.55 1.62 10.46
C TYR A 186 -1.20 0.97 10.72
N PHE A 187 -0.96 0.54 11.95
CA PHE A 187 0.30 -0.07 12.40
C PHE A 187 1.54 0.79 12.10
N CYS A 188 1.38 2.10 12.22
CA CYS A 188 2.40 3.13 11.96
C CYS A 188 3.16 3.54 13.23
N GLY A 189 3.26 2.67 14.21
CA GLY A 189 4.05 2.90 15.42
C GLY A 189 5.56 2.95 15.16
N PRO A 190 6.35 3.28 16.21
CA PRO A 190 7.80 3.34 16.11
C PRO A 190 8.40 2.04 15.59
N THR A 191 9.31 2.12 14.60
CA THR A 191 9.83 0.91 13.94
C THR A 191 10.72 0.04 14.83
N ARG A 192 11.23 0.55 15.95
CA ARG A 192 11.86 -0.27 16.99
C ARG A 192 10.92 -1.37 17.53
N GLY A 193 9.60 -1.17 17.44
CA GLY A 193 8.59 -2.17 17.80
C GLY A 193 8.63 -3.43 16.93
N TRP A 194 9.20 -3.37 15.72
CA TRP A 194 9.41 -4.55 14.89
C TRP A 194 10.57 -5.44 15.38
N GLY A 195 11.45 -4.91 16.26
CA GLY A 195 12.55 -5.66 16.86
C GLY A 195 13.55 -6.21 15.83
N SER A 196 13.93 -7.47 15.97
CA SER A 196 14.89 -8.16 15.08
C SER A 196 14.27 -8.68 13.79
N ARG A 197 13.00 -8.39 13.49
CA ARG A 197 12.24 -8.99 12.38
C ARG A 197 12.41 -8.30 11.03
N LYS A 198 13.40 -7.44 10.87
CA LYS A 198 13.60 -6.68 9.61
C LYS A 198 13.81 -7.56 8.39
N ASP A 199 14.48 -8.70 8.52
CA ASP A 199 14.70 -9.60 7.38
C ASP A 199 13.43 -10.37 7.03
N GLU A 200 12.63 -10.77 8.02
CA GLU A 200 11.30 -11.34 7.81
C GLU A 200 10.37 -10.32 7.13
N PHE A 201 10.36 -9.06 7.61
CA PHE A 201 9.60 -7.98 6.99
C PHE A 201 9.98 -7.79 5.51
N ARG A 202 11.27 -7.74 5.21
CA ARG A 202 11.78 -7.57 3.84
C ARG A 202 11.41 -8.73 2.92
N ALA A 203 11.44 -9.94 3.45
CA ALA A 203 11.10 -11.17 2.70
C ALA A 203 9.64 -11.19 2.24
N LEU A 204 8.71 -10.56 3.00
CA LEU A 204 7.30 -10.48 2.62
C LEU A 204 7.05 -9.73 1.32
N PHE A 205 7.96 -8.82 0.92
CA PHE A 205 7.75 -7.87 -0.18
C PHE A 205 8.72 -8.05 -1.33
N THR A 206 9.07 -9.29 -1.63
CA THR A 206 9.81 -9.63 -2.85
C THR A 206 8.87 -9.52 -4.05
N PRO A 207 9.22 -8.72 -5.10
CA PRO A 207 8.37 -8.60 -6.28
C PRO A 207 8.07 -9.94 -6.93
N SER A 208 6.81 -10.15 -7.33
CA SER A 208 6.40 -11.37 -8.02
C SER A 208 7.08 -11.51 -9.40
N GLN A 209 7.16 -12.74 -9.90
CA GLN A 209 7.74 -13.03 -11.21
C GLN A 209 7.08 -12.25 -12.37
N LYS A 210 5.85 -11.78 -12.19
CA LYS A 210 5.11 -10.99 -13.19
C LYS A 210 5.70 -9.60 -13.40
N ILE A 211 6.17 -8.96 -12.34
CA ILE A 211 6.64 -7.57 -12.37
C ILE A 211 8.14 -7.43 -12.12
N ALA A 212 8.79 -8.40 -11.50
CA ALA A 212 10.22 -8.35 -11.20
C ALA A 212 11.09 -8.03 -12.44
N PRO A 213 10.85 -8.59 -13.64
CA PRO A 213 11.62 -8.22 -14.83
C PRO A 213 11.46 -6.77 -15.24
N LEU A 214 10.24 -6.20 -15.15
CA LEU A 214 9.96 -4.80 -15.48
C LEU A 214 10.66 -3.85 -14.51
N LEU A 215 10.56 -4.15 -13.22
CA LEU A 215 11.20 -3.37 -12.16
C LEU A 215 12.73 -3.45 -12.23
N GLY A 216 13.27 -4.65 -12.54
CA GLY A 216 14.70 -4.84 -12.77
C GLY A 216 15.21 -4.06 -13.99
N ALA A 217 14.44 -4.03 -15.08
CA ALA A 217 14.78 -3.25 -16.26
C ALA A 217 14.77 -1.74 -15.97
N ALA A 218 13.79 -1.24 -15.19
CA ALA A 218 13.74 0.16 -14.76
C ALA A 218 14.98 0.55 -13.95
N LEU A 219 15.34 -0.28 -12.97
CA LEU A 219 16.52 -0.06 -12.13
C LEU A 219 17.81 -0.11 -12.96
N SER A 220 17.95 -1.09 -13.86
CA SER A 220 19.11 -1.23 -14.75
C SER A 220 19.27 -0.05 -15.69
N LYS A 221 18.14 0.47 -16.24
CA LYS A 221 18.14 1.67 -17.08
C LYS A 221 18.67 2.88 -16.31
N LEU A 222 18.23 3.07 -15.08
CA LEU A 222 18.68 4.18 -14.24
C LEU A 222 20.18 4.03 -13.86
N ARG A 223 20.61 2.81 -13.50
CA ARG A 223 22.03 2.49 -13.21
C ARG A 223 22.96 2.71 -14.40
N ALA A 224 22.47 2.55 -15.63
CA ALA A 224 23.27 2.82 -16.83
C ALA A 224 23.54 4.33 -17.03
N VAL A 225 22.64 5.19 -16.54
CA VAL A 225 22.83 6.66 -16.57
C VAL A 225 23.88 7.10 -15.56
N GLY A 226 23.77 6.58 -14.32
CA GLY A 226 24.70 6.92 -13.24
C GLY A 226 24.99 5.74 -12.31
N GLY A 227 26.24 5.65 -11.82
CA GLY A 227 26.64 4.55 -10.94
C GLY A 227 26.00 4.64 -9.55
N THR A 228 25.72 5.86 -9.06
CA THR A 228 25.14 6.11 -7.73
C THR A 228 23.73 6.69 -7.89
N ILE A 229 22.71 5.99 -7.41
CA ILE A 229 21.33 6.47 -7.42
C ILE A 229 21.06 7.28 -6.15
N VAL A 230 20.78 8.56 -6.34
CA VAL A 230 20.23 9.44 -5.30
C VAL A 230 18.72 9.56 -5.55
N ALA A 231 17.90 9.13 -4.61
CA ALA A 231 16.44 9.16 -4.78
C ALA A 231 15.77 10.08 -3.76
N LEU A 232 14.81 10.85 -4.24
CA LEU A 232 13.93 11.70 -3.42
C LEU A 232 12.50 11.22 -3.52
N HIS A 233 11.77 11.29 -2.41
CA HIS A 233 10.32 11.21 -2.44
C HIS A 233 9.72 12.52 -1.93
N LEU A 234 8.87 13.12 -2.75
CA LEU A 234 8.21 14.39 -2.47
C LEU A 234 6.69 14.19 -2.48
N ARG A 235 6.11 14.11 -1.28
CA ARG A 235 4.65 14.06 -1.14
C ARG A 235 4.10 15.48 -1.15
N ARG A 236 3.18 15.78 -2.07
CA ARG A 236 2.58 17.11 -2.30
C ARG A 236 1.05 17.05 -2.26
N GLY A 237 0.42 16.39 -3.19
CA GLY A 237 -1.00 16.32 -3.54
C GLY A 237 -2.00 16.60 -2.41
N ASP A 238 -2.26 15.62 -1.57
CA ASP A 238 -3.21 15.71 -0.45
C ASP A 238 -2.55 16.13 0.89
N PHE A 239 -1.26 16.54 0.85
CA PHE A 239 -0.55 17.05 2.02
C PHE A 239 -0.67 18.58 2.11
N GLY A 240 -0.28 19.16 3.24
CA GLY A 240 -0.28 20.59 3.53
C GLY A 240 -1.01 20.99 4.81
N GLN A 241 -1.54 20.00 5.56
CA GLN A 241 -2.30 20.26 6.80
C GLN A 241 -1.86 19.34 7.95
N GLY A 242 -1.73 19.90 9.14
CA GLY A 242 -1.45 19.17 10.39
C GLY A 242 -0.20 18.28 10.27
N ARG A 243 -0.30 17.02 10.68
CA ARG A 243 0.79 16.05 10.59
C ARG A 243 1.22 15.72 9.14
N PHE A 244 0.41 16.05 8.16
CA PHE A 244 0.70 15.86 6.73
C PHE A 244 1.27 17.13 6.10
N TRP A 245 2.16 17.82 6.82
CA TRP A 245 2.83 19.01 6.33
C TRP A 245 3.81 18.70 5.18
N ILE A 246 4.03 19.70 4.33
CA ILE A 246 4.91 19.62 3.18
C ILE A 246 6.29 20.15 3.55
N ALA A 247 7.31 19.31 3.43
CA ALA A 247 8.69 19.75 3.56
C ALA A 247 9.09 20.57 2.32
N PRO A 248 9.66 21.78 2.50
CA PRO A 248 10.11 22.61 1.39
C PRO A 248 11.15 21.92 0.52
N SER A 249 11.06 22.08 -0.80
CA SER A 249 12.08 21.54 -1.74
C SER A 249 13.47 22.08 -1.47
N ALA A 250 13.55 23.29 -0.90
CA ALA A 250 14.83 23.89 -0.51
C ALA A 250 15.65 23.00 0.45
N TRP A 251 15.01 22.23 1.33
CA TRP A 251 15.72 21.33 2.24
C TRP A 251 16.35 20.14 1.50
N TYR A 252 15.65 19.61 0.50
CA TYR A 252 16.17 18.55 -0.37
C TYR A 252 17.31 19.07 -1.27
N LEU A 253 17.17 20.30 -1.78
CA LEU A 253 18.20 20.95 -2.58
C LEU A 253 19.48 21.23 -1.76
N ALA A 254 19.34 21.66 -0.50
CA ALA A 254 20.46 21.84 0.40
C ALA A 254 21.19 20.51 0.67
N TRP A 255 20.44 19.46 1.02
CA TRP A 255 20.99 18.12 1.21
C TRP A 255 21.68 17.57 -0.04
N LEU A 256 21.08 17.75 -1.22
CA LEU A 256 21.73 17.39 -2.49
C LEU A 256 23.03 18.17 -2.70
N GLY A 257 23.05 19.49 -2.38
CA GLY A 257 24.23 20.31 -2.47
C GLY A 257 25.41 19.81 -1.62
N GLU A 258 25.09 19.21 -0.46
CA GLU A 258 26.10 18.63 0.45
C GLU A 258 26.67 17.31 -0.09
N ILE A 259 25.79 16.38 -0.54
CA ILE A 259 26.25 15.04 -0.90
C ILE A 259 26.69 14.89 -2.36
N TRP A 260 26.06 15.61 -3.30
CA TRP A 260 26.24 15.41 -4.74
C TRP A 260 27.70 15.53 -5.21
N PRO A 261 28.49 16.53 -4.74
CA PRO A 261 29.90 16.65 -5.14
C PRO A 261 30.79 15.49 -4.68
N LEU A 262 30.34 14.71 -3.71
CA LEU A 262 31.09 13.60 -3.13
C LEU A 262 30.82 12.26 -3.82
N LEU A 263 29.83 12.21 -4.74
CA LEU A 263 29.35 10.97 -5.34
C LEU A 263 29.99 10.72 -6.70
N ALA A 264 30.29 9.45 -6.97
CA ALA A 264 30.79 9.01 -8.26
C ALA A 264 29.63 8.80 -9.25
N ARG A 265 29.59 9.61 -10.33
CA ARG A 265 28.57 9.51 -11.39
C ARG A 265 27.14 9.43 -10.83
N PRO A 266 26.68 10.39 -10.03
CA PRO A 266 25.35 10.35 -9.46
C PRO A 266 24.26 10.55 -10.52
N VAL A 267 23.12 9.89 -10.32
CA VAL A 267 21.87 10.13 -11.05
C VAL A 267 20.76 10.41 -10.04
N LEU A 268 20.01 11.50 -10.28
CA LEU A 268 18.89 11.87 -9.42
C LEU A 268 17.60 11.19 -9.91
N TYR A 269 16.90 10.55 -8.99
CA TYR A 269 15.54 10.07 -9.19
C TYR A 269 14.58 10.79 -8.26
N VAL A 270 13.49 11.34 -8.81
CA VAL A 270 12.47 12.04 -8.02
C VAL A 270 11.12 11.34 -8.20
N ALA A 271 10.62 10.76 -7.12
CA ALA A 271 9.28 10.24 -7.00
C ALA A 271 8.39 11.31 -6.37
N SER A 272 7.34 11.74 -7.08
CA SER A 272 6.39 12.72 -6.58
C SER A 272 4.99 12.46 -7.13
N ASP A 273 3.97 12.75 -6.32
CA ASP A 273 2.57 12.79 -6.74
C ASP A 273 2.17 14.12 -7.42
N ASP A 274 3.13 15.07 -7.52
CA ASP A 274 3.02 16.30 -8.31
C ASP A 274 4.22 16.41 -9.27
N PRO A 275 4.04 16.08 -10.57
CA PRO A 275 5.12 16.11 -11.56
C PRO A 275 5.77 17.49 -11.72
N SER A 276 5.07 18.59 -11.39
CA SER A 276 5.61 19.94 -11.51
C SER A 276 6.84 20.17 -10.60
N THR A 277 6.96 19.42 -9.51
CA THR A 277 8.10 19.49 -8.59
C THR A 277 9.44 19.10 -9.23
N LEU A 278 9.45 18.33 -10.33
CA LEU A 278 10.69 17.96 -11.01
C LEU A 278 11.45 19.20 -11.52
N ALA A 279 10.75 20.26 -11.92
CA ALA A 279 11.35 21.50 -12.40
C ALA A 279 12.25 22.17 -11.35
N GLU A 280 11.95 22.01 -10.06
CA GLU A 280 12.74 22.56 -8.97
C GLU A 280 14.14 21.91 -8.87
N PHE A 281 14.28 20.69 -9.40
CA PHE A 281 15.52 19.90 -9.40
C PHE A 281 16.20 19.85 -10.78
N ALA A 282 15.78 20.67 -11.75
CA ALA A 282 16.23 20.64 -13.16
C ALA A 282 17.77 20.64 -13.30
N ARG A 283 18.50 21.35 -12.42
CA ARG A 283 19.98 21.39 -12.45
C ARG A 283 20.67 20.03 -12.27
N PHE A 284 19.94 19.02 -11.76
CA PHE A 284 20.43 17.66 -11.55
C PHE A 284 19.92 16.67 -12.62
N ASP A 285 19.22 17.13 -13.65
CA ASP A 285 18.60 16.32 -14.71
C ASP A 285 17.78 15.13 -14.15
N PRO A 286 16.73 15.38 -13.34
CA PRO A 286 16.05 14.35 -12.59
C PRO A 286 15.34 13.33 -13.48
N TRP A 287 15.40 12.08 -13.09
CA TRP A 287 14.61 10.99 -13.63
C TRP A 287 13.32 10.78 -12.79
N SER A 288 12.29 10.27 -13.43
CA SER A 288 11.01 9.90 -12.81
C SER A 288 10.51 8.59 -13.41
N ALA A 289 9.42 8.04 -12.87
CA ALA A 289 8.76 6.86 -13.44
C ALA A 289 8.34 7.09 -14.90
N GLU A 290 7.85 8.29 -15.24
CA GLU A 290 7.50 8.68 -16.60
C GLU A 290 8.71 8.60 -17.54
N ARG A 291 9.86 9.17 -17.16
CA ARG A 291 11.09 9.15 -17.97
C ARG A 291 11.66 7.72 -18.08
N LEU A 292 11.45 6.86 -17.09
CA LEU A 292 11.80 5.44 -17.18
C LEU A 292 10.94 4.70 -18.21
N ALA A 293 9.72 5.18 -18.46
CA ALA A 293 8.76 4.61 -19.42
C ALA A 293 8.47 3.11 -19.15
N VAL A 294 8.30 2.75 -17.88
CA VAL A 294 7.89 1.41 -17.47
C VAL A 294 6.43 1.46 -17.05
N ASP A 295 5.60 0.71 -17.77
CA ASP A 295 4.16 0.70 -17.57
C ASP A 295 3.74 -0.52 -16.72
N VAL A 296 3.17 -0.24 -15.55
CA VAL A 296 2.56 -1.24 -14.66
C VAL A 296 1.13 -0.79 -14.36
N PRO A 297 0.17 -1.03 -15.28
CA PRO A 297 -1.19 -0.54 -15.17
C PRO A 297 -1.85 -0.95 -13.86
N GLY A 298 -2.42 0.02 -13.14
CA GLY A 298 -3.05 -0.18 -11.84
C GLY A 298 -2.10 -0.23 -10.65
N ALA A 299 -0.79 -0.23 -10.91
CA ALA A 299 0.24 -0.17 -9.88
C ALA A 299 1.43 0.71 -10.34
N GLU A 300 1.13 1.82 -11.00
CA GLU A 300 2.12 2.76 -11.54
C GLU A 300 3.11 3.21 -10.44
N PHE A 301 2.63 3.37 -9.22
CA PHE A 301 3.42 3.72 -8.04
C PHE A 301 4.52 2.70 -7.68
N ILE A 302 4.44 1.44 -8.16
CA ILE A 302 5.39 0.41 -7.77
C ILE A 302 6.78 0.64 -8.34
N VAL A 303 6.87 1.34 -9.47
CA VAL A 303 8.15 1.73 -10.08
C VAL A 303 8.89 2.69 -9.15
N ASP A 304 8.20 3.75 -8.69
CA ASP A 304 8.75 4.70 -7.71
C ASP A 304 9.21 3.98 -6.45
N HIS A 305 8.31 3.17 -5.85
CA HIS A 305 8.64 2.44 -4.63
C HIS A 305 9.85 1.51 -4.82
N HIS A 306 9.97 0.88 -5.99
CA HIS A 306 11.08 -0.01 -6.31
C HIS A 306 12.40 0.75 -6.47
N ILE A 307 12.40 1.89 -7.12
CA ILE A 307 13.63 2.71 -7.23
C ILE A 307 14.05 3.25 -5.86
N LEU A 308 13.11 3.77 -5.06
CA LEU A 308 13.39 4.24 -3.69
C LEU A 308 14.02 3.14 -2.82
N ARG A 309 13.49 1.90 -2.87
CA ARG A 309 14.02 0.78 -2.09
C ARG A 309 15.36 0.23 -2.56
N ASN A 310 15.89 0.71 -3.71
CA ASN A 310 17.16 0.29 -4.29
C ASN A 310 18.13 1.47 -4.51
N ALA A 311 17.81 2.64 -3.96
CA ALA A 311 18.66 3.81 -4.02
C ALA A 311 19.88 3.68 -3.09
N ASP A 312 21.01 4.29 -3.49
CA ASP A 312 22.23 4.35 -2.67
C ASP A 312 22.15 5.46 -1.61
N HIS A 313 21.45 6.54 -1.93
CA HIS A 313 21.13 7.63 -1.01
C HIS A 313 19.64 7.96 -1.15
N LEU A 314 18.92 7.94 -0.04
CA LEU A 314 17.47 8.11 -0.05
C LEU A 314 17.02 9.22 0.88
N ALA A 315 16.40 10.26 0.33
CA ALA A 315 15.69 11.27 1.11
C ALA A 315 14.17 11.10 0.97
N ILE A 316 13.50 10.91 2.09
CA ILE A 316 12.06 10.66 2.13
C ILE A 316 11.27 11.91 2.54
N SER A 317 9.97 11.92 2.24
CA SER A 317 8.99 12.84 2.85
C SER A 317 8.36 12.22 4.10
N ASN A 318 7.47 12.95 4.79
CA ASN A 318 6.68 12.45 5.91
C ASN A 318 5.54 11.54 5.42
N SER A 319 5.87 10.41 4.78
CA SER A 319 4.92 9.50 4.14
C SER A 319 5.29 8.05 4.36
N THR A 320 4.30 7.22 4.72
CA THR A 320 4.44 5.77 4.85
C THR A 320 4.96 5.11 3.57
N PHE A 321 4.66 5.68 2.39
CA PHE A 321 5.11 5.16 1.10
C PHE A 321 6.64 5.12 1.01
N SER A 322 7.29 6.26 1.20
CA SER A 322 8.75 6.32 1.15
C SER A 322 9.41 5.76 2.41
N PHE A 323 8.71 5.80 3.54
CA PHE A 323 9.22 5.19 4.77
C PHE A 323 9.33 3.66 4.63
N THR A 324 8.31 3.00 4.08
CA THR A 324 8.36 1.54 3.82
C THR A 324 9.39 1.20 2.75
N ALA A 325 9.61 2.06 1.75
CA ALA A 325 10.70 1.88 0.79
C ALA A 325 12.07 1.95 1.49
N ALA A 326 12.26 2.87 2.46
CA ALA A 326 13.48 2.94 3.27
C ALA A 326 13.67 1.70 4.15
N MET A 327 12.61 1.17 4.79
CA MET A 327 12.69 -0.10 5.55
C MET A 327 13.09 -1.29 4.67
N LEU A 328 12.62 -1.32 3.44
CA LEU A 328 12.93 -2.38 2.46
C LEU A 328 14.30 -2.22 1.79
N ASN A 329 14.91 -1.05 1.89
CA ASN A 329 16.21 -0.79 1.27
C ASN A 329 17.32 -1.50 2.06
N GLN A 330 18.16 -2.26 1.34
CA GLN A 330 19.31 -2.99 1.89
C GLN A 330 20.65 -2.45 1.36
N HIS A 331 20.61 -1.42 0.53
CA HIS A 331 21.76 -0.93 -0.22
C HIS A 331 22.14 0.50 0.15
N ALA A 332 21.23 1.26 0.74
CA ALA A 332 21.45 2.67 1.01
C ALA A 332 22.60 2.91 1.99
N GLN A 333 23.48 3.81 1.59
CA GLN A 333 24.59 4.32 2.40
C GLN A 333 24.11 5.45 3.34
N SER A 334 23.02 6.13 2.97
CA SER A 334 22.41 7.15 3.82
C SER A 334 20.89 7.23 3.61
N PHE A 335 20.21 7.52 4.71
CA PHE A 335 18.81 7.88 4.75
C PHE A 335 18.66 9.27 5.35
N ALA A 336 17.84 10.11 4.71
CA ALA A 336 17.50 11.44 5.20
C ALA A 336 15.97 11.64 5.22
N ARG A 337 15.47 12.38 6.21
CA ARG A 337 14.06 12.74 6.36
C ARG A 337 13.90 14.17 6.83
N PRO A 338 12.77 14.83 6.57
CA PRO A 338 12.54 16.18 7.05
C PRO A 338 12.55 16.25 8.59
N GLU A 339 13.21 17.27 9.11
CA GLU A 339 13.20 17.64 10.52
C GLU A 339 12.71 19.07 10.66
N GLN A 340 11.46 19.23 11.10
CA GLN A 340 10.77 20.53 11.09
C GLN A 340 11.46 21.54 12.03
N ALA A 341 11.87 21.09 13.22
CA ALA A 341 12.53 21.96 14.19
C ALA A 341 13.89 22.51 13.69
N ALA A 342 14.63 21.68 12.95
CA ALA A 342 15.91 22.08 12.38
C ALA A 342 15.78 22.70 10.97
N GLN A 343 14.60 22.71 10.38
CA GLN A 343 14.29 23.23 9.05
C GLN A 343 15.23 22.67 7.95
N ARG A 344 15.53 21.38 8.01
CA ARG A 344 16.41 20.67 7.08
C ARG A 344 16.06 19.20 6.98
N LEU A 345 16.77 18.49 6.13
CA LEU A 345 16.79 17.03 6.19
C LEU A 345 17.82 16.57 7.23
N ALA A 346 17.44 15.58 8.04
CA ALA A 346 18.30 14.94 9.01
C ALA A 346 18.47 13.45 8.71
N SER A 347 19.61 12.90 9.05
CA SER A 347 19.85 11.45 8.96
C SER A 347 18.94 10.69 9.92
N PHE A 348 18.47 9.52 9.50
CA PHE A 348 17.66 8.66 10.36
C PHE A 348 17.90 7.17 10.07
N ASP A 349 17.56 6.31 11.04
CA ASP A 349 17.53 4.86 10.85
C ASP A 349 16.08 4.42 10.63
N PRO A 350 15.74 3.84 9.45
CA PRO A 350 14.37 3.38 9.17
C PRO A 350 13.87 2.31 10.16
N TRP A 351 14.75 1.67 10.89
CA TRP A 351 14.42 0.62 11.87
C TRP A 351 14.41 1.10 13.32
N ASN A 352 14.72 2.37 13.55
CA ASN A 352 14.66 3.02 14.87
C ASN A 352 14.11 4.44 14.77
N ALA A 353 12.93 4.59 14.20
CA ALA A 353 12.30 5.91 14.00
C ALA A 353 10.78 5.83 14.12
N GLU A 354 10.15 6.98 14.33
CA GLU A 354 8.72 7.15 14.13
C GLU A 354 8.40 7.07 12.64
N VAL A 355 7.35 6.32 12.27
CA VAL A 355 6.97 6.17 10.84
C VAL A 355 6.47 7.49 10.26
N LEU A 356 5.66 8.23 11.03
CA LEU A 356 5.18 9.56 10.68
C LEU A 356 5.67 10.57 11.73
N LEU A 357 6.01 11.76 11.27
CA LEU A 357 6.34 12.91 12.11
C LEU A 357 5.06 13.66 12.48
N ASN A 358 4.96 14.07 13.73
CA ASN A 358 3.87 14.93 14.23
C ASN A 358 4.15 16.39 13.98
#